data_047e74885cbbbc26ace440f4173a5073
#
_entry.id   047e74885cbbbc26ace440f4173a5073
#
_cell.length_a   1.000
_cell.length_b   1.000
_cell.length_c   1.000
_cell.angle_alpha   90.00
_cell.angle_beta   90.00
_cell.angle_gamma   90.00
#
_symmetry.space_group_name_H-M   'P 1'
#
loop_
_entity.id
_entity.type
_entity.pdbx_description
1 polymer ?
#
loop_
_entity_poly.entity_id
_entity_poly.type
_entity_poly.pdbx_seq_one_letter_code
_entity_poly.pdbx_strand_id
1 'polypeptide(L)'
;MAAAPLVGGLADIVFDHAEEDPQRVALGRKDAAGNWRDVTAAVFRDEVLALAKGLIAHGVRFGDRVALMSRTRYEWTLFDLALWTIGAQSVPVYPTSSAEQVLWMLHDAEVSAVLVEHEDHAMTIASVIDRLPGLKRLWQLDAGAVAELTGAGAEVEDEVVHRHRRAVTPESVATVIYTSGTTGRPKGCVITHANFMFETDTMVARWRSVFRSRPGDEAATLLFLPLAHVFGRMVEVAAIRGRVKLGHQPELSARALMPDLVTFRPTFVLAVPYIFEKVFDASRRKAEAEGRIGPFDKAVDVAVKYAEALEARAFGTGPGPSAGLRMQHQFFDKVVYRRVREAMGGRIRHAMSGGSGMERRLGLFFEGAGVTVYEGYGLTESTAAATANPPERTRYGTVGLPIPGTTVHIAEDGEVWVHGDNVFAGYLGDPRATEAVLREGWLATGDLGSLDEDGYLTITGRKKEILVTSGGKSVSPAGLEERVRAHPLVAQCIVVGNDRPYIAALVTVDQEAVEHWLAMQARTPLKPEELVRDPDLETEIRRAVVAANTAVSQAESIRTFRILAHPFSEEHGLLTPSLKLKRRAIETAYAAEVDALYR
;
A
#
# COMPACT_ATOMS: atom_id res chain seq x y z
N MET A 1 -7.52 29.07 -8.99
CA MET A 1 -7.07 29.88 -7.84
C MET A 1 -5.75 29.29 -7.41
N ALA A 2 -4.71 30.11 -7.27
CA ALA A 2 -3.45 29.64 -6.69
C ALA A 2 -3.73 29.12 -5.28
N ALA A 3 -3.17 27.95 -4.94
CA ALA A 3 -3.25 27.43 -3.58
C ALA A 3 -2.62 28.45 -2.61
N ALA A 4 -3.16 28.54 -1.39
CA ALA A 4 -2.51 29.34 -0.34
C ALA A 4 -1.10 28.78 -0.09
N PRO A 5 -0.10 29.65 0.18
CA PRO A 5 1.25 29.18 0.46
C PRO A 5 1.22 28.26 1.68
N LEU A 6 1.94 27.15 1.60
CA LEU A 6 2.11 26.22 2.72
C LEU A 6 2.92 26.92 3.82
N VAL A 7 2.54 26.75 5.08
CA VAL A 7 3.21 27.36 6.23
C VAL A 7 3.40 26.30 7.31
N GLY A 8 4.53 26.35 8.02
CA GLY A 8 4.84 25.45 9.12
C GLY A 8 5.14 24.02 8.70
N GLY A 9 5.01 23.09 9.64
CA GLY A 9 5.29 21.67 9.44
C GLY A 9 4.05 20.78 9.58
N LEU A 10 4.18 19.51 9.24
CA LEU A 10 3.09 18.50 9.32
C LEU A 10 2.52 18.36 10.74
N ALA A 11 3.34 18.56 11.78
CA ALA A 11 2.91 18.40 13.16
C ALA A 11 2.04 19.55 13.66
N ASP A 12 2.05 20.72 13.01
CA ASP A 12 1.25 21.88 13.44
C ASP A 12 -0.24 21.56 13.50
N ILE A 13 -0.72 20.72 12.58
CA ILE A 13 -2.12 20.30 12.48
C ILE A 13 -2.64 19.63 13.77
N VAL A 14 -1.77 18.98 14.55
CA VAL A 14 -2.15 18.34 15.83
C VAL A 14 -2.50 19.40 16.87
N PHE A 15 -1.72 20.48 16.91
CA PHE A 15 -1.95 21.60 17.82
C PHE A 15 -3.18 22.41 17.41
N ASP A 16 -3.32 22.69 16.11
CA ASP A 16 -4.46 23.43 15.54
C ASP A 16 -5.78 22.67 15.80
N HIS A 17 -5.81 21.36 15.59
CA HIS A 17 -7.00 20.54 15.83
C HIS A 17 -7.38 20.48 17.31
N ALA A 18 -6.38 20.43 18.21
CA ALA A 18 -6.63 20.43 19.65
C ALA A 18 -7.11 21.78 20.17
N GLU A 19 -6.70 22.90 19.53
CA GLU A 19 -7.18 24.24 19.85
C GLU A 19 -8.61 24.47 19.35
N GLU A 20 -8.91 24.04 18.10
CA GLU A 20 -10.21 24.25 17.47
C GLU A 20 -11.32 23.34 18.04
N ASP A 21 -11.02 22.05 18.27
CA ASP A 21 -11.98 21.04 18.75
C ASP A 21 -11.28 19.98 19.62
N PRO A 22 -10.97 20.32 20.89
CA PRO A 22 -10.17 19.47 21.79
C PRO A 22 -10.82 18.12 22.11
N GLN A 23 -12.15 18.02 22.04
CA GLN A 23 -12.90 16.80 22.36
C GLN A 23 -13.14 15.90 21.16
N ARG A 24 -12.80 16.34 19.95
CA ARG A 24 -12.94 15.51 18.77
C ARG A 24 -12.06 14.27 18.87
N VAL A 25 -12.64 13.11 18.55
CA VAL A 25 -11.88 11.87 18.49
C VAL A 25 -10.95 11.91 17.28
N ALA A 26 -9.64 11.92 17.54
CA ALA A 26 -8.59 11.92 16.51
C ALA A 26 -8.12 10.50 16.18
N LEU A 27 -7.92 9.66 17.21
CA LEU A 27 -7.43 8.28 17.01
C LEU A 27 -8.26 7.29 17.84
N GLY A 28 -8.13 6.01 17.44
CA GLY A 28 -8.54 4.87 18.24
C GLY A 28 -7.32 4.03 18.62
N ARG A 29 -7.18 3.69 19.90
CA ARG A 29 -6.12 2.85 20.43
C ARG A 29 -6.72 1.64 21.14
N LYS A 30 -6.15 0.44 20.96
CA LYS A 30 -6.55 -0.74 21.71
C LYS A 30 -6.01 -0.68 23.15
N ASP A 31 -6.86 -1.01 24.13
CA ASP A 31 -6.42 -1.26 25.50
C ASP A 31 -5.82 -2.68 25.63
N ALA A 32 -5.32 -3.02 26.83
CA ALA A 32 -4.72 -4.32 27.10
C ALA A 32 -5.69 -5.51 26.91
N ALA A 33 -7.00 -5.26 26.92
CA ALA A 33 -8.03 -6.26 26.64
C ALA A 33 -8.41 -6.35 25.15
N GLY A 34 -7.78 -5.55 24.29
CA GLY A 34 -8.04 -5.49 22.85
C GLY A 34 -9.24 -4.65 22.45
N ASN A 35 -9.85 -3.89 23.36
CA ASN A 35 -10.97 -3.02 23.06
C ASN A 35 -10.50 -1.65 22.55
N TRP A 36 -11.20 -1.12 21.57
CA TRP A 36 -10.94 0.23 21.04
C TRP A 36 -11.31 1.30 22.07
N ARG A 37 -10.39 2.22 22.33
CA ARG A 37 -10.55 3.42 23.15
C ARG A 37 -10.30 4.64 22.31
N ASP A 38 -11.17 5.62 22.46
CA ASP A 38 -11.06 6.89 21.76
C ASP A 38 -9.97 7.75 22.39
N VAL A 39 -9.16 8.38 21.53
CA VAL A 39 -8.15 9.37 21.89
C VAL A 39 -8.57 10.68 21.26
N THR A 40 -8.83 11.70 22.10
CA THR A 40 -9.26 13.02 21.64
C THR A 40 -8.08 13.82 21.09
N ALA A 41 -8.36 14.88 20.34
CA ALA A 41 -7.35 15.78 19.80
C ALA A 41 -6.49 16.40 20.91
N ALA A 42 -7.11 16.80 22.04
CA ALA A 42 -6.38 17.32 23.17
C ALA A 42 -5.43 16.30 23.79
N VAL A 43 -5.91 15.07 24.04
CA VAL A 43 -5.08 13.98 24.59
C VAL A 43 -3.92 13.67 23.66
N PHE A 44 -4.19 13.57 22.37
CA PHE A 44 -3.15 13.25 21.39
C PHE A 44 -2.08 14.35 21.29
N ARG A 45 -2.49 15.64 21.29
CA ARG A 45 -1.56 16.77 21.35
C ARG A 45 -0.68 16.68 22.59
N ASP A 46 -1.27 16.40 23.77
CA ASP A 46 -0.53 16.33 25.02
C ASP A 46 0.49 15.18 25.02
N GLU A 47 0.12 14.02 24.45
CA GLU A 47 1.05 12.89 24.28
C GLU A 47 2.20 13.25 23.29
N VAL A 48 1.90 13.92 22.17
CA VAL A 48 2.91 14.39 21.21
C VAL A 48 3.86 15.38 21.87
N LEU A 49 3.33 16.35 22.62
CA LEU A 49 4.13 17.35 23.32
C LEU A 49 5.05 16.71 24.38
N ALA A 50 4.50 15.79 25.19
CA ALA A 50 5.27 15.09 26.22
C ALA A 50 6.40 14.24 25.62
N LEU A 51 6.12 13.52 24.52
CA LEU A 51 7.14 12.74 23.84
C LEU A 51 8.19 13.63 23.17
N ALA A 52 7.80 14.75 22.55
CA ALA A 52 8.72 15.73 21.97
C ALA A 52 9.70 16.29 23.02
N LYS A 53 9.21 16.62 24.23
CA LYS A 53 10.05 16.99 25.36
C LYS A 53 11.06 15.91 25.73
N GLY A 54 10.61 14.65 25.77
CA GLY A 54 11.47 13.49 26.05
C GLY A 54 12.59 13.32 25.02
N LEU A 55 12.26 13.47 23.75
CA LEU A 55 13.26 13.41 22.65
C LEU A 55 14.30 14.53 22.81
N ILE A 56 13.90 15.76 23.13
CA ILE A 56 14.81 16.88 23.41
C ILE A 56 15.70 16.55 24.62
N ALA A 57 15.15 16.05 25.73
CA ALA A 57 15.89 15.67 26.93
C ALA A 57 16.96 14.61 26.65
N HIS A 58 16.67 13.69 25.70
CA HIS A 58 17.65 12.69 25.25
C HIS A 58 18.61 13.20 24.17
N GLY A 59 18.58 14.49 23.86
CA GLY A 59 19.54 15.18 22.98
C GLY A 59 19.22 15.08 21.49
N VAL A 60 17.99 14.70 21.09
CA VAL A 60 17.54 14.79 19.70
C VAL A 60 17.37 16.27 19.33
N ARG A 61 17.94 16.66 18.21
CA ARG A 61 18.01 18.05 17.74
C ARG A 61 17.28 18.20 16.40
N PHE A 62 17.02 19.45 16.05
CA PHE A 62 16.55 19.81 14.71
C PHE A 62 17.50 19.27 13.64
N GLY A 63 16.95 18.60 12.65
CA GLY A 63 17.69 17.97 11.55
C GLY A 63 18.27 16.58 11.84
N ASP A 64 18.28 16.13 13.11
CA ASP A 64 18.69 14.76 13.45
C ASP A 64 17.76 13.73 12.80
N ARG A 65 18.33 12.58 12.42
CA ARG A 65 17.60 11.45 11.86
C ARG A 65 17.42 10.36 12.90
N VAL A 66 16.15 9.95 13.08
CA VAL A 66 15.76 8.89 14.00
C VAL A 66 15.08 7.77 13.22
N ALA A 67 15.62 6.56 13.32
CA ALA A 67 15.03 5.41 12.67
C ALA A 67 13.85 4.85 13.46
N LEU A 68 12.82 4.39 12.75
CA LEU A 68 11.64 3.75 13.32
C LEU A 68 11.51 2.34 12.71
N MET A 69 11.74 1.29 13.51
CA MET A 69 11.66 -0.12 13.10
C MET A 69 10.56 -0.82 13.90
N SER A 70 9.32 -0.70 13.43
CA SER A 70 8.14 -1.24 14.09
C SER A 70 7.06 -1.56 13.06
N ARG A 71 6.13 -2.43 13.42
CA ARG A 71 4.89 -2.63 12.68
C ARG A 71 3.99 -1.40 12.82
N THR A 72 2.91 -1.37 12.05
CA THR A 72 1.91 -0.29 12.06
C THR A 72 1.16 -0.27 13.40
N ARG A 73 1.42 0.75 14.21
CA ARG A 73 0.82 0.90 15.55
C ARG A 73 0.73 2.36 15.98
N TYR A 74 -0.07 2.63 16.99
CA TYR A 74 -0.33 3.97 17.53
C TYR A 74 0.96 4.73 17.87
N GLU A 75 1.90 4.06 18.51
CA GLU A 75 3.16 4.67 18.95
C GLU A 75 4.03 5.12 17.78
N TRP A 76 3.93 4.48 16.61
CA TRP A 76 4.62 4.96 15.43
C TRP A 76 4.15 6.37 15.04
N THR A 77 2.83 6.55 14.91
CA THR A 77 2.22 7.85 14.60
C THR A 77 2.59 8.89 15.66
N LEU A 78 2.58 8.51 16.93
CA LEU A 78 2.98 9.39 18.03
C LEU A 78 4.44 9.85 17.88
N PHE A 79 5.36 8.92 17.55
CA PHE A 79 6.77 9.25 17.34
C PHE A 79 7.02 10.12 16.10
N ASP A 80 6.36 9.83 14.97
CA ASP A 80 6.50 10.66 13.78
C ASP A 80 6.14 12.13 14.07
N LEU A 81 4.98 12.34 14.68
CA LEU A 81 4.52 13.69 15.00
C LEU A 81 5.38 14.37 16.07
N ALA A 82 5.90 13.63 17.05
CA ALA A 82 6.81 14.18 18.03
C ALA A 82 8.17 14.58 17.41
N LEU A 83 8.71 13.76 16.51
CA LEU A 83 9.93 14.06 15.75
C LEU A 83 9.72 15.28 14.86
N TRP A 84 8.63 15.33 14.09
CA TRP A 84 8.31 16.48 13.23
C TRP A 84 8.06 17.77 14.03
N THR A 85 7.51 17.66 15.24
CA THR A 85 7.31 18.83 16.14
C THR A 85 8.64 19.49 16.51
N ILE A 86 9.72 18.71 16.65
CA ILE A 86 11.05 19.25 16.98
C ILE A 86 11.95 19.43 15.76
N GLY A 87 11.43 19.19 14.55
CA GLY A 87 12.17 19.32 13.29
C GLY A 87 13.18 18.19 13.04
N ALA A 88 13.05 17.07 13.74
CA ALA A 88 13.81 15.85 13.47
C ALA A 88 13.15 15.07 12.33
N GLN A 89 13.96 14.28 11.62
CA GLN A 89 13.57 13.52 10.44
C GLN A 89 13.38 12.04 10.82
N SER A 90 12.29 11.43 10.41
CA SER A 90 12.12 9.99 10.61
C SER A 90 12.73 9.18 9.46
N VAL A 91 13.35 8.06 9.79
CA VAL A 91 13.88 7.08 8.83
C VAL A 91 13.15 5.76 9.06
N PRO A 92 12.10 5.49 8.29
CA PRO A 92 11.33 4.26 8.46
C PRO A 92 12.13 3.05 7.99
N VAL A 93 12.13 2.00 8.82
CA VAL A 93 12.78 0.72 8.56
C VAL A 93 11.74 -0.39 8.69
N TYR A 94 11.68 -1.27 7.69
CA TYR A 94 10.78 -2.41 7.77
C TYR A 94 11.20 -3.37 8.88
N PRO A 95 10.27 -3.88 9.71
CA PRO A 95 10.55 -4.85 10.77
C PRO A 95 11.28 -6.10 10.28
N THR A 96 11.02 -6.48 9.02
CA THR A 96 11.58 -7.66 8.36
C THR A 96 12.92 -7.41 7.65
N SER A 97 13.49 -6.21 7.79
CA SER A 97 14.78 -5.87 7.18
C SER A 97 15.90 -6.70 7.79
N SER A 98 16.78 -7.26 6.93
CA SER A 98 17.96 -7.97 7.40
C SER A 98 18.96 -7.04 8.08
N ALA A 99 19.83 -7.59 8.91
CA ALA A 99 20.88 -6.83 9.61
C ALA A 99 21.74 -5.99 8.65
N GLU A 100 22.10 -6.51 7.48
CA GLU A 100 22.88 -5.77 6.47
C GLU A 100 22.07 -4.64 5.80
N GLN A 101 20.76 -4.83 5.61
CA GLN A 101 19.90 -3.75 5.12
C GLN A 101 19.74 -2.65 6.17
N VAL A 102 19.54 -3.03 7.42
CA VAL A 102 19.46 -2.12 8.56
C VAL A 102 20.75 -1.31 8.67
N LEU A 103 21.91 -2.01 8.69
CA LEU A 103 23.21 -1.36 8.72
C LEU A 103 23.37 -0.32 7.62
N TRP A 104 23.01 -0.71 6.37
CA TRP A 104 23.11 0.19 5.23
C TRP A 104 22.27 1.45 5.42
N MET A 105 20.98 1.29 5.75
CA MET A 105 20.06 2.42 5.90
C MET A 105 20.45 3.35 7.05
N LEU A 106 20.82 2.79 8.21
CA LEU A 106 21.23 3.58 9.38
C LEU A 106 22.55 4.32 9.16
N HIS A 107 23.49 3.69 8.44
CA HIS A 107 24.78 4.30 8.10
C HIS A 107 24.61 5.40 7.05
N ASP A 108 23.92 5.11 5.95
CA ASP A 108 23.70 6.05 4.83
C ASP A 108 22.89 7.28 5.27
N ALA A 109 21.88 7.07 6.12
CA ALA A 109 21.10 8.16 6.70
C ALA A 109 21.77 8.83 7.91
N GLU A 110 22.97 8.43 8.33
CA GLU A 110 23.65 8.97 9.53
C GLU A 110 22.70 9.03 10.74
N VAL A 111 21.97 7.95 11.00
CA VAL A 111 20.97 7.88 12.06
C VAL A 111 21.61 8.02 13.43
N SER A 112 21.11 8.94 14.25
CA SER A 112 21.61 9.23 15.61
C SER A 112 20.92 8.44 16.71
N ALA A 113 19.66 8.01 16.46
CA ALA A 113 18.86 7.22 17.40
C ALA A 113 17.94 6.27 16.65
N VAL A 114 17.56 5.16 17.29
CA VAL A 114 16.63 4.19 16.71
C VAL A 114 15.58 3.78 17.75
N LEU A 115 14.32 3.76 17.30
CA LEU A 115 13.21 3.15 18.01
C LEU A 115 12.91 1.80 17.39
N VAL A 116 12.84 0.76 18.21
CA VAL A 116 12.46 -0.59 17.78
C VAL A 116 11.19 -1.05 18.51
N GLU A 117 10.47 -2.02 17.95
CA GLU A 117 9.24 -2.52 18.57
C GLU A 117 9.55 -3.46 19.73
N HIS A 118 10.30 -4.53 19.50
CA HIS A 118 10.55 -5.61 20.46
C HIS A 118 12.01 -6.07 20.44
N GLU A 119 12.33 -7.04 21.29
CA GLU A 119 13.72 -7.51 21.52
C GLU A 119 14.40 -8.03 20.25
N ASP A 120 13.73 -8.78 19.38
CA ASP A 120 14.33 -9.32 18.15
C ASP A 120 14.84 -8.20 17.23
N HIS A 121 14.07 -7.09 17.14
CA HIS A 121 14.55 -5.90 16.42
C HIS A 121 15.75 -5.25 17.10
N ALA A 122 15.75 -5.18 18.45
CA ALA A 122 16.88 -4.66 19.20
C ALA A 122 18.14 -5.53 18.98
N MET A 123 17.99 -6.85 18.96
CA MET A 123 19.09 -7.78 18.66
C MET A 123 19.61 -7.63 17.23
N THR A 124 18.71 -7.36 16.26
CA THR A 124 19.12 -7.04 14.88
C THR A 124 20.02 -5.80 14.83
N ILE A 125 19.63 -4.72 15.55
CA ILE A 125 20.47 -3.51 15.66
C ILE A 125 21.79 -3.84 16.38
N ALA A 126 21.74 -4.55 17.51
CA ALA A 126 22.91 -4.91 18.30
C ALA A 126 23.95 -5.70 17.49
N SER A 127 23.51 -6.55 16.56
CA SER A 127 24.40 -7.34 15.70
C SER A 127 25.26 -6.50 14.75
N VAL A 128 24.92 -5.22 14.53
CA VAL A 128 25.62 -4.31 13.62
C VAL A 128 26.09 -3.02 14.29
N ILE A 129 25.89 -2.87 15.59
CA ILE A 129 26.09 -1.62 16.33
C ILE A 129 27.53 -1.10 16.24
N ASP A 130 28.53 -2.00 16.27
CA ASP A 130 29.95 -1.64 16.19
C ASP A 130 30.33 -0.95 14.86
N ARG A 131 29.49 -1.12 13.84
CA ARG A 131 29.62 -0.52 12.51
C ARG A 131 28.84 0.80 12.38
N LEU A 132 28.14 1.25 13.44
CA LEU A 132 27.30 2.44 13.50
C LEU A 132 27.77 3.41 14.59
N PRO A 133 28.96 4.02 14.48
CA PRO A 133 29.52 4.89 15.53
C PRO A 133 28.69 6.16 15.78
N GLY A 134 27.82 6.55 14.84
CA GLY A 134 26.91 7.68 14.97
C GLY A 134 25.65 7.37 15.78
N LEU A 135 25.29 6.10 15.96
CA LEU A 135 24.09 5.68 16.69
C LEU A 135 24.33 5.79 18.20
N LYS A 136 23.62 6.73 18.83
CA LYS A 136 23.82 7.08 20.27
C LYS A 136 22.75 6.52 21.18
N ARG A 137 21.55 6.20 20.65
CA ARG A 137 20.37 5.80 21.42
C ARG A 137 19.62 4.68 20.74
N LEU A 138 19.13 3.75 21.54
CA LEU A 138 18.17 2.72 21.14
C LEU A 138 17.03 2.74 22.16
N TRP A 139 15.82 2.86 21.70
CA TRP A 139 14.60 2.75 22.50
C TRP A 139 13.78 1.57 22.02
N GLN A 140 13.13 0.86 22.96
CA GLN A 140 12.30 -0.30 22.65
C GLN A 140 10.87 -0.07 23.17
N LEU A 141 9.89 -0.13 22.28
CA LEU A 141 8.49 0.14 22.61
C LEU A 141 7.95 -0.81 23.68
N ASP A 142 8.16 -2.12 23.50
CA ASP A 142 7.67 -3.13 24.44
C ASP A 142 8.42 -3.14 25.79
N ALA A 143 9.57 -2.43 25.88
CA ALA A 143 10.29 -2.17 27.11
C ALA A 143 9.88 -0.85 27.79
N GLY A 144 8.89 -0.12 27.24
CA GLY A 144 8.36 1.08 27.85
C GLY A 144 9.00 2.40 27.39
N ALA A 145 9.56 2.44 26.18
CA ALA A 145 10.24 3.63 25.63
C ALA A 145 9.41 4.91 25.70
N VAL A 146 8.08 4.83 25.48
CA VAL A 146 7.21 6.00 25.59
C VAL A 146 7.21 6.58 27.01
N ALA A 147 7.07 5.72 28.04
CA ALA A 147 7.05 6.16 29.44
C ALA A 147 8.43 6.69 29.87
N GLU A 148 9.53 6.04 29.45
CA GLU A 148 10.89 6.50 29.70
C GLU A 148 11.12 7.90 29.14
N LEU A 149 10.81 8.11 27.86
CA LEU A 149 11.01 9.37 27.18
C LEU A 149 10.13 10.47 27.79
N THR A 150 8.83 10.22 28.00
CA THR A 150 7.93 11.22 28.58
C THR A 150 8.34 11.60 30.00
N GLY A 151 8.82 10.63 30.80
CA GLY A 151 9.35 10.88 32.13
C GLY A 151 10.60 11.76 32.11
N ALA A 152 11.55 11.48 31.23
CA ALA A 152 12.77 12.28 31.05
C ALA A 152 12.47 13.72 30.56
N GLY A 153 11.39 13.91 29.83
CA GLY A 153 10.96 15.22 29.32
C GLY A 153 10.26 16.11 30.35
N ALA A 154 9.97 15.64 31.55
CA ALA A 154 9.13 16.35 32.53
C ALA A 154 9.65 17.79 32.89
N GLU A 155 10.95 17.97 32.90
CA GLU A 155 11.58 19.26 33.23
C GLU A 155 11.77 20.18 32.00
N VAL A 156 11.46 19.69 30.77
CA VAL A 156 11.55 20.52 29.57
C VAL A 156 10.29 21.39 29.45
N GLU A 157 10.48 22.70 29.34
CA GLU A 157 9.36 23.64 29.20
C GLU A 157 8.68 23.52 27.83
N ASP A 158 7.37 23.70 27.78
CA ASP A 158 6.57 23.66 26.53
C ASP A 158 7.11 24.64 25.48
N GLU A 159 7.55 25.83 25.92
CA GLU A 159 8.08 26.86 25.04
C GLU A 159 9.34 26.41 24.28
N VAL A 160 10.15 25.52 24.85
CA VAL A 160 11.31 24.93 24.15
C VAL A 160 10.82 24.13 22.94
N VAL A 161 9.81 23.29 23.12
CA VAL A 161 9.20 22.50 22.03
C VAL A 161 8.57 23.42 20.99
N HIS A 162 7.80 24.43 21.44
CA HIS A 162 7.16 25.37 20.52
C HIS A 162 8.15 26.21 19.73
N ARG A 163 9.33 26.51 20.26
CA ARG A 163 10.43 27.16 19.54
C ARG A 163 10.95 26.25 18.42
N HIS A 164 11.18 24.97 18.68
CA HIS A 164 11.57 24.01 17.66
C HIS A 164 10.49 23.90 16.57
N ARG A 165 9.21 23.76 16.97
CA ARG A 165 8.08 23.66 16.06
C ARG A 165 8.01 24.84 15.09
N ARG A 166 8.15 26.08 15.59
CA ARG A 166 8.13 27.30 14.76
C ARG A 166 9.33 27.42 13.81
N ALA A 167 10.40 26.68 14.03
CA ALA A 167 11.56 26.66 13.14
C ALA A 167 11.37 25.68 11.95
N VAL A 168 10.37 24.80 12.02
CA VAL A 168 10.06 23.88 10.91
C VAL A 168 9.35 24.65 9.80
N THR A 169 9.83 24.47 8.57
CA THR A 169 9.24 25.06 7.36
C THR A 169 8.73 23.96 6.43
N PRO A 170 7.89 24.28 5.45
CA PRO A 170 7.45 23.32 4.45
C PRO A 170 8.60 22.62 3.71
N GLU A 171 9.71 23.30 3.50
CA GLU A 171 10.91 22.80 2.81
C GLU A 171 11.78 21.92 3.72
N SER A 172 11.56 21.95 5.04
CA SER A 172 12.25 21.04 5.97
C SER A 172 11.99 19.59 5.60
N VAL A 173 13.02 18.74 5.74
CA VAL A 173 12.88 17.30 5.46
C VAL A 173 12.05 16.66 6.58
N ALA A 174 10.96 16.00 6.21
CA ALA A 174 10.11 15.26 7.14
C ALA A 174 10.63 13.84 7.35
N THR A 175 11.06 13.19 6.27
CA THR A 175 11.44 11.77 6.32
C THR A 175 12.37 11.39 5.18
N VAL A 176 13.16 10.32 5.39
CA VAL A 176 13.95 9.66 4.35
C VAL A 176 13.47 8.22 4.22
N ILE A 177 12.77 7.90 3.14
CA ILE A 177 12.18 6.57 2.90
C ILE A 177 13.05 5.80 1.92
N TYR A 178 13.54 4.63 2.34
CA TYR A 178 14.39 3.78 1.52
C TYR A 178 13.56 2.91 0.58
N THR A 179 13.86 3.01 -0.72
CA THR A 179 13.26 2.15 -1.76
C THR A 179 14.23 1.05 -2.15
N SER A 180 13.73 -0.18 -2.26
CA SER A 180 14.49 -1.29 -2.85
C SER A 180 14.56 -1.10 -4.36
N GLY A 181 15.60 -0.42 -4.83
CA GLY A 181 15.86 -0.34 -6.26
C GLY A 181 16.01 -1.73 -6.89
N THR A 182 15.55 -1.90 -8.14
CA THR A 182 15.61 -3.18 -8.87
C THR A 182 17.04 -3.67 -9.14
N THR A 183 18.06 -2.87 -8.88
CA THR A 183 19.44 -3.13 -9.33
C THR A 183 20.55 -2.81 -8.32
N GLY A 184 20.27 -2.64 -7.03
CA GLY A 184 21.34 -2.25 -6.10
C GLY A 184 20.90 -2.11 -4.65
N ARG A 185 21.73 -1.41 -3.87
CA ARG A 185 21.39 -1.03 -2.49
C ARG A 185 20.18 -0.10 -2.46
N PRO A 186 19.34 -0.17 -1.42
CA PRO A 186 18.22 0.76 -1.25
C PRO A 186 18.70 2.21 -1.26
N LYS A 187 17.93 3.11 -1.90
CA LYS A 187 18.19 4.54 -1.95
C LYS A 187 17.22 5.30 -1.07
N GLY A 188 17.70 6.26 -0.30
CA GLY A 188 16.88 7.10 0.58
C GLY A 188 16.21 8.22 -0.19
N CYS A 189 14.90 8.17 -0.37
CA CYS A 189 14.10 9.25 -0.95
C CYS A 189 13.89 10.35 0.10
N VAL A 190 14.36 11.55 -0.18
CA VAL A 190 14.19 12.72 0.69
C VAL A 190 12.83 13.35 0.43
N ILE A 191 11.94 13.30 1.43
CA ILE A 191 10.58 13.84 1.34
C ILE A 191 10.44 14.98 2.35
N THR A 192 9.99 16.14 1.89
CA THR A 192 9.78 17.33 2.70
C THR A 192 8.39 17.36 3.32
N HIS A 193 8.20 18.25 4.30
CA HIS A 193 6.87 18.54 4.83
C HIS A 193 5.93 19.03 3.72
N ALA A 194 6.43 19.89 2.80
CA ALA A 194 5.65 20.40 1.67
C ALA A 194 5.12 19.28 0.76
N ASN A 195 5.93 18.27 0.45
CA ASN A 195 5.50 17.16 -0.39
C ASN A 195 4.28 16.44 0.20
N PHE A 196 4.33 16.07 1.49
CA PHE A 196 3.20 15.43 2.16
C PHE A 196 1.99 16.37 2.31
N MET A 197 2.21 17.65 2.65
CA MET A 197 1.13 18.63 2.79
C MET A 197 0.40 18.80 1.45
N PHE A 198 1.14 18.99 0.36
CA PHE A 198 0.56 19.14 -0.97
C PHE A 198 -0.31 17.94 -1.34
N GLU A 199 0.22 16.73 -1.22
CA GLU A 199 -0.49 15.52 -1.59
C GLU A 199 -1.72 15.28 -0.73
N THR A 200 -1.55 15.32 0.60
CA THR A 200 -2.63 15.00 1.53
C THR A 200 -3.74 16.04 1.52
N ASP A 201 -3.41 17.33 1.42
CA ASP A 201 -4.41 18.40 1.28
C ASP A 201 -5.18 18.28 -0.03
N THR A 202 -4.49 17.95 -1.12
CA THR A 202 -5.11 17.68 -2.42
C THR A 202 -6.05 16.49 -2.36
N MET A 203 -5.61 15.38 -1.73
CA MET A 203 -6.43 14.18 -1.57
C MET A 203 -7.67 14.44 -0.71
N VAL A 204 -7.50 15.07 0.45
CA VAL A 204 -8.62 15.42 1.35
C VAL A 204 -9.60 16.38 0.67
N ALA A 205 -9.12 17.37 -0.07
CA ALA A 205 -9.96 18.32 -0.78
C ALA A 205 -10.71 17.68 -1.96
N ARG A 206 -10.05 16.83 -2.74
CA ARG A 206 -10.60 16.21 -3.96
C ARG A 206 -11.55 15.07 -3.65
N TRP A 207 -11.22 14.24 -2.65
CA TRP A 207 -12.05 13.11 -2.20
C TRP A 207 -12.86 13.46 -0.94
N ARG A 208 -13.41 14.67 -0.88
CA ARG A 208 -14.19 15.15 0.30
C ARG A 208 -15.30 14.19 0.72
N SER A 209 -15.93 13.47 -0.22
CA SER A 209 -16.96 12.48 0.08
C SER A 209 -16.44 11.30 0.91
N VAL A 210 -15.16 11.00 0.82
CA VAL A 210 -14.46 9.93 1.55
C VAL A 210 -14.04 10.41 2.95
N PHE A 211 -13.38 11.57 3.01
CA PHE A 211 -12.76 12.09 4.23
C PHE A 211 -13.71 12.89 5.14
N ARG A 212 -14.87 13.30 4.62
CA ARG A 212 -15.75 14.18 5.39
C ARG A 212 -16.65 13.42 6.37
N SER A 213 -16.57 13.79 7.64
CA SER A 213 -17.55 13.37 8.65
C SER A 213 -18.92 14.00 8.39
N ARG A 214 -19.95 13.25 8.74
CA ARG A 214 -21.35 13.71 8.77
C ARG A 214 -21.88 13.60 10.20
N PRO A 215 -22.86 14.38 10.61
CA PRO A 215 -23.49 14.22 11.93
C PRO A 215 -23.97 12.77 12.13
N GLY A 216 -23.47 12.12 13.19
CA GLY A 216 -23.77 10.72 13.51
C GLY A 216 -23.08 9.68 12.61
N ASP A 217 -22.18 10.10 11.71
CA ASP A 217 -21.39 9.23 10.83
C ASP A 217 -19.99 9.84 10.61
N GLU A 218 -19.21 9.91 11.69
CA GLU A 218 -17.85 10.43 11.66
C GLU A 218 -16.95 9.56 10.78
N ALA A 219 -16.14 10.21 9.94
CA ALA A 219 -15.18 9.54 9.09
C ALA A 219 -14.12 8.81 9.94
N ALA A 220 -13.87 7.56 9.60
CA ALA A 220 -12.91 6.70 10.29
C ALA A 220 -12.21 5.78 9.30
N THR A 221 -10.92 5.55 9.51
CA THR A 221 -10.13 4.58 8.75
C THR A 221 -9.26 3.72 9.65
N LEU A 222 -9.10 2.45 9.29
CA LEU A 222 -8.19 1.52 9.95
C LEU A 222 -6.94 1.37 9.08
N LEU A 223 -5.81 1.83 9.59
CA LEU A 223 -4.52 1.76 8.92
C LEU A 223 -3.83 0.44 9.26
N PHE A 224 -3.58 -0.36 8.26
CA PHE A 224 -2.85 -1.64 8.33
C PHE A 224 -1.72 -1.75 7.31
N LEU A 225 -1.57 -0.74 6.44
CA LEU A 225 -0.42 -0.65 5.54
C LEU A 225 0.84 -0.35 6.36
N PRO A 226 2.02 -0.92 5.97
CA PRO A 226 3.26 -0.62 6.65
C PRO A 226 3.57 0.88 6.66
N LEU A 227 3.80 1.45 7.84
CA LEU A 227 4.24 2.85 7.98
C LEU A 227 5.69 3.06 7.52
N ALA A 228 6.44 1.98 7.31
CA ALA A 228 7.72 2.04 6.61
C ALA A 228 7.58 2.29 5.08
N HIS A 229 6.38 2.20 4.52
CA HIS A 229 6.09 2.48 3.12
C HIS A 229 5.37 3.83 2.97
N VAL A 230 5.74 4.60 1.95
CA VAL A 230 5.17 5.93 1.68
C VAL A 230 3.64 5.92 1.61
N PHE A 231 3.01 4.88 1.05
CA PHE A 231 1.55 4.78 0.97
C PHE A 231 0.91 4.71 2.35
N GLY A 232 1.45 3.91 3.29
CA GLY A 232 0.94 3.88 4.67
C GLY A 232 1.06 5.23 5.36
N ARG A 233 2.17 5.93 5.16
CA ARG A 233 2.40 7.27 5.73
C ARG A 233 1.48 8.34 5.14
N MET A 234 1.23 8.28 3.83
CA MET A 234 0.26 9.17 3.20
C MET A 234 -1.14 8.99 3.82
N VAL A 235 -1.56 7.75 4.08
CA VAL A 235 -2.83 7.47 4.75
C VAL A 235 -2.86 8.05 6.17
N GLU A 236 -1.79 7.87 6.93
CA GLU A 236 -1.62 8.43 8.28
C GLU A 236 -1.79 9.96 8.26
N VAL A 237 -0.99 10.64 7.45
CA VAL A 237 -1.00 12.11 7.36
C VAL A 237 -2.35 12.61 6.82
N ALA A 238 -2.91 11.99 5.78
CA ALA A 238 -4.20 12.38 5.22
C ALA A 238 -5.35 12.19 6.22
N ALA A 239 -5.34 11.12 7.03
CA ALA A 239 -6.35 10.90 8.06
C ALA A 239 -6.28 12.00 9.13
N ILE A 240 -5.08 12.32 9.63
CA ILE A 240 -4.89 13.38 10.63
C ILE A 240 -5.33 14.73 10.06
N ARG A 241 -4.81 15.12 8.88
CA ARG A 241 -5.16 16.40 8.24
C ARG A 241 -6.64 16.49 7.86
N GLY A 242 -7.24 15.38 7.47
CA GLY A 242 -8.67 15.26 7.14
C GLY A 242 -9.60 15.17 8.35
N ARG A 243 -9.06 15.19 9.58
CA ARG A 243 -9.82 15.02 10.84
C ARG A 243 -10.62 13.71 10.85
N VAL A 244 -10.02 12.64 10.33
CA VAL A 244 -10.57 11.30 10.28
C VAL A 244 -10.07 10.53 11.49
N LYS A 245 -10.95 9.82 12.19
CA LYS A 245 -10.55 8.91 13.27
C LYS A 245 -9.65 7.81 12.70
N LEU A 246 -8.40 7.75 13.18
CA LEU A 246 -7.39 6.79 12.73
C LEU A 246 -7.21 5.67 13.75
N GLY A 247 -7.39 4.41 13.33
CA GLY A 247 -7.00 3.23 14.09
C GLY A 247 -5.84 2.51 13.41
N HIS A 248 -5.09 1.70 14.16
CA HIS A 248 -3.93 0.96 13.66
C HIS A 248 -4.12 -0.54 13.83
N GLN A 249 -3.74 -1.32 12.80
CA GLN A 249 -3.66 -2.78 12.86
C GLN A 249 -2.27 -3.22 12.36
N PRO A 250 -1.45 -3.88 13.20
CA PRO A 250 -0.07 -4.22 12.85
C PRO A 250 0.07 -5.37 11.82
N GLU A 251 -0.99 -6.17 11.61
CA GLU A 251 -0.94 -7.36 10.77
C GLU A 251 -1.85 -7.27 9.55
N LEU A 252 -1.29 -7.62 8.38
CA LEU A 252 -2.02 -7.67 7.10
C LEU A 252 -2.80 -8.98 6.88
N SER A 253 -2.68 -9.97 7.78
CA SER A 253 -3.39 -11.23 7.63
C SER A 253 -4.90 -11.04 7.74
N ALA A 254 -5.68 -11.72 6.90
CA ALA A 254 -7.14 -11.67 6.97
C ALA A 254 -7.66 -12.07 8.35
N ARG A 255 -6.98 -13.00 9.02
CA ARG A 255 -7.32 -13.47 10.37
C ARG A 255 -7.25 -12.35 11.42
N ALA A 256 -6.27 -11.47 11.33
CA ALA A 256 -6.10 -10.34 12.24
C ALA A 256 -6.95 -9.13 11.82
N LEU A 257 -7.01 -8.84 10.52
CA LEU A 257 -7.65 -7.65 9.99
C LEU A 257 -9.18 -7.69 10.06
N MET A 258 -9.81 -8.83 9.70
CA MET A 258 -11.27 -8.91 9.59
C MET A 258 -12.01 -8.62 10.92
N PRO A 259 -11.60 -9.17 12.09
CA PRO A 259 -12.21 -8.82 13.37
C PRO A 259 -12.09 -7.34 13.72
N ASP A 260 -10.96 -6.71 13.35
CA ASP A 260 -10.74 -5.29 13.62
C ASP A 260 -11.57 -4.38 12.71
N LEU A 261 -11.76 -4.74 11.44
CA LEU A 261 -12.69 -4.04 10.56
C LEU A 261 -14.12 -4.06 11.13
N VAL A 262 -14.56 -5.20 11.67
CA VAL A 262 -15.89 -5.36 12.25
C VAL A 262 -16.05 -4.55 13.54
N THR A 263 -15.02 -4.49 14.40
CA THR A 263 -15.10 -3.81 15.71
C THR A 263 -14.81 -2.31 15.61
N PHE A 264 -13.86 -1.89 14.78
CA PHE A 264 -13.52 -0.48 14.56
C PHE A 264 -14.56 0.23 13.67
N ARG A 265 -15.14 -0.50 12.68
CA ARG A 265 -16.15 -0.02 11.74
C ARG A 265 -15.73 1.22 10.95
N PRO A 266 -14.66 1.15 10.14
CA PRO A 266 -14.22 2.26 9.32
C PRO A 266 -15.28 2.66 8.29
N THR A 267 -15.26 3.92 7.85
CA THR A 267 -16.12 4.44 6.75
C THR A 267 -15.46 4.27 5.39
N PHE A 268 -14.13 4.21 5.38
CA PHE A 268 -13.31 3.90 4.20
C PHE A 268 -12.02 3.19 4.62
N VAL A 269 -11.36 2.57 3.66
CA VAL A 269 -10.03 1.95 3.85
C VAL A 269 -9.15 2.24 2.65
N LEU A 270 -7.83 2.30 2.90
CA LEU A 270 -6.82 2.31 1.86
C LEU A 270 -6.05 0.99 1.95
N ALA A 271 -5.96 0.27 0.84
CA ALA A 271 -5.42 -1.08 0.81
C ALA A 271 -4.68 -1.38 -0.50
N VAL A 272 -3.92 -2.46 -0.51
CA VAL A 272 -3.43 -3.07 -1.74
C VAL A 272 -4.52 -4.00 -2.32
N PRO A 273 -4.51 -4.30 -3.64
CA PRO A 273 -5.50 -5.16 -4.29
C PRO A 273 -5.70 -6.52 -3.61
N TYR A 274 -4.63 -7.10 -3.09
CA TYR A 274 -4.65 -8.37 -2.35
C TYR A 274 -5.72 -8.43 -1.24
N ILE A 275 -5.99 -7.33 -0.55
CA ILE A 275 -7.01 -7.30 0.53
C ILE A 275 -8.41 -7.46 -0.06
N PHE A 276 -8.69 -6.80 -1.18
CA PHE A 276 -9.97 -6.92 -1.88
C PHE A 276 -10.17 -8.32 -2.45
N GLU A 277 -9.12 -8.91 -3.03
CA GLU A 277 -9.10 -10.31 -3.49
C GLU A 277 -9.47 -11.25 -2.33
N LYS A 278 -8.82 -11.11 -1.17
CA LYS A 278 -9.11 -11.94 0.03
C LYS A 278 -10.52 -11.79 0.57
N VAL A 279 -11.08 -10.58 0.57
CA VAL A 279 -12.48 -10.35 0.97
C VAL A 279 -13.45 -11.01 -0.01
N PHE A 280 -13.19 -10.90 -1.32
CA PHE A 280 -13.98 -11.55 -2.36
C PHE A 280 -13.94 -13.08 -2.22
N ASP A 281 -12.74 -13.65 -2.15
CA ASP A 281 -12.53 -15.10 -2.03
C ASP A 281 -13.12 -15.67 -0.75
N ALA A 282 -12.96 -15.00 0.38
CA ALA A 282 -13.59 -15.42 1.63
C ALA A 282 -15.11 -15.44 1.53
N SER A 283 -15.69 -14.43 0.86
CA SER A 283 -17.15 -14.36 0.62
C SER A 283 -17.62 -15.50 -0.29
N ARG A 284 -16.85 -15.80 -1.35
CA ARG A 284 -17.12 -16.87 -2.31
C ARG A 284 -17.04 -18.24 -1.65
N ARG A 285 -15.94 -18.52 -0.91
CA ARG A 285 -15.78 -19.79 -0.13
C ARG A 285 -16.91 -20.00 0.86
N LYS A 286 -17.34 -18.95 1.56
CA LYS A 286 -18.48 -19.03 2.47
C LYS A 286 -19.78 -19.39 1.75
N ALA A 287 -20.04 -18.78 0.59
CA ALA A 287 -21.22 -19.13 -0.22
C ALA A 287 -21.17 -20.56 -0.74
N GLU A 288 -20.01 -21.05 -1.11
CA GLU A 288 -19.77 -22.42 -1.55
C GLU A 288 -20.02 -23.42 -0.40
N ALA A 289 -19.45 -23.17 0.78
CA ALA A 289 -19.69 -23.99 1.97
C ALA A 289 -21.18 -24.04 2.40
N GLU A 290 -21.95 -22.97 2.11
CA GLU A 290 -23.40 -22.91 2.32
C GLU A 290 -24.23 -23.53 1.17
N GLY A 291 -23.59 -24.10 0.13
CA GLY A 291 -24.24 -24.62 -1.06
C GLY A 291 -24.90 -23.55 -1.96
N ARG A 292 -24.40 -22.31 -1.87
CA ARG A 292 -24.99 -21.13 -2.56
C ARG A 292 -24.05 -20.50 -3.59
N ILE A 293 -23.10 -21.29 -4.14
CA ILE A 293 -22.13 -20.77 -5.12
C ILE A 293 -22.78 -20.22 -6.37
N GLY A 294 -23.77 -20.92 -6.96
CA GLY A 294 -24.47 -20.45 -8.15
C GLY A 294 -25.21 -19.12 -7.95
N PRO A 295 -25.99 -18.93 -6.89
CA PRO A 295 -26.53 -17.62 -6.51
C PRO A 295 -25.46 -16.54 -6.30
N PHE A 296 -24.31 -16.87 -5.70
CA PHE A 296 -23.21 -15.94 -5.50
C PHE A 296 -22.60 -15.49 -6.83
N ASP A 297 -22.25 -16.44 -7.70
CA ASP A 297 -21.67 -16.15 -9.04
C ASP A 297 -22.65 -15.28 -9.87
N LYS A 298 -23.94 -15.57 -9.79
CA LYS A 298 -24.97 -14.72 -10.43
C LYS A 298 -25.03 -13.32 -9.83
N ALA A 299 -24.86 -13.19 -8.52
CA ALA A 299 -24.79 -11.89 -7.86
C ALA A 299 -23.56 -11.10 -8.33
N VAL A 300 -22.41 -11.75 -8.47
CA VAL A 300 -21.18 -11.14 -9.03
C VAL A 300 -21.45 -10.60 -10.44
N ASP A 301 -22.04 -11.40 -11.32
CA ASP A 301 -22.36 -10.95 -12.69
C ASP A 301 -23.34 -9.78 -12.73
N VAL A 302 -24.32 -9.76 -11.84
CA VAL A 302 -25.28 -8.65 -11.72
C VAL A 302 -24.56 -7.40 -11.18
N ALA A 303 -23.68 -7.52 -10.20
CA ALA A 303 -22.89 -6.41 -9.66
C ALA A 303 -22.01 -5.77 -10.75
N VAL A 304 -21.27 -6.62 -11.48
CA VAL A 304 -20.38 -6.16 -12.57
C VAL A 304 -21.19 -5.43 -13.66
N LYS A 305 -22.26 -6.03 -14.18
CA LYS A 305 -23.12 -5.39 -15.19
C LYS A 305 -23.76 -4.08 -14.70
N TYR A 306 -24.11 -4.03 -13.41
CA TYR A 306 -24.68 -2.83 -12.81
C TYR A 306 -23.63 -1.71 -12.74
N ALA A 307 -22.42 -2.02 -12.31
CA ALA A 307 -21.31 -1.08 -12.24
C ALA A 307 -20.86 -0.61 -13.63
N GLU A 308 -20.76 -1.52 -14.62
CA GLU A 308 -20.48 -1.16 -16.03
C GLU A 308 -21.52 -0.16 -16.58
N ALA A 309 -22.79 -0.39 -16.26
CA ALA A 309 -23.84 0.52 -16.70
C ALA A 309 -23.77 1.88 -15.98
N LEU A 310 -23.34 1.92 -14.71
CA LEU A 310 -23.07 3.19 -13.99
C LEU A 310 -21.88 3.91 -14.60
N GLU A 311 -20.79 3.21 -14.87
CA GLU A 311 -19.60 3.75 -15.53
C GLU A 311 -19.95 4.32 -16.91
N ALA A 312 -20.65 3.55 -17.75
CA ALA A 312 -21.11 4.01 -19.06
C ALA A 312 -21.97 5.29 -18.99
N ARG A 313 -22.83 5.40 -17.97
CA ARG A 313 -23.61 6.61 -17.74
C ARG A 313 -22.74 7.80 -17.32
N ALA A 314 -21.77 7.58 -16.43
CA ALA A 314 -20.84 8.62 -15.96
C ALA A 314 -19.99 9.19 -17.11
N PHE A 315 -19.66 8.36 -18.10
CA PHE A 315 -18.91 8.75 -19.30
C PHE A 315 -19.80 9.17 -20.49
N GLY A 316 -21.14 9.14 -20.33
CA GLY A 316 -22.06 9.52 -21.41
C GLY A 316 -22.13 8.51 -22.56
N THR A 317 -21.59 7.30 -22.40
CA THR A 317 -21.56 6.22 -23.41
C THR A 317 -22.74 5.26 -23.30
N GLY A 318 -23.62 5.45 -22.30
CA GLY A 318 -24.80 4.61 -22.11
C GLY A 318 -25.86 5.23 -21.18
N PRO A 319 -27.08 4.66 -21.17
CA PRO A 319 -28.23 5.20 -20.42
C PRO A 319 -28.15 4.91 -18.91
N GLY A 320 -27.20 4.10 -18.47
CA GLY A 320 -27.15 3.57 -17.10
C GLY A 320 -27.96 2.27 -16.93
N PRO A 321 -28.06 1.78 -15.67
CA PRO A 321 -28.71 0.50 -15.39
C PRO A 321 -30.19 0.49 -15.78
N SER A 322 -30.66 -0.54 -16.49
CA SER A 322 -32.08 -0.75 -16.82
C SER A 322 -32.92 -1.02 -15.57
N ALA A 323 -34.23 -0.84 -15.65
CA ALA A 323 -35.15 -1.12 -14.54
C ALA A 323 -35.03 -2.57 -14.05
N GLY A 324 -34.95 -3.53 -14.97
CA GLY A 324 -34.76 -4.96 -14.65
C GLY A 324 -33.45 -5.22 -13.93
N LEU A 325 -32.35 -4.60 -14.37
CA LEU A 325 -31.02 -4.72 -13.74
C LEU A 325 -31.02 -4.10 -12.33
N ARG A 326 -31.68 -2.95 -12.14
CA ARG A 326 -31.82 -2.33 -10.81
C ARG A 326 -32.60 -3.23 -9.83
N MET A 327 -33.66 -3.89 -10.29
CA MET A 327 -34.44 -4.81 -9.47
C MET A 327 -33.65 -6.04 -9.08
N GLN A 328 -32.88 -6.64 -10.00
CA GLN A 328 -31.99 -7.75 -9.71
C GLN A 328 -30.90 -7.33 -8.72
N HIS A 329 -30.29 -6.18 -8.94
CA HIS A 329 -29.27 -5.61 -8.05
C HIS A 329 -29.81 -5.41 -6.63
N GLN A 330 -30.99 -4.81 -6.46
CA GLN A 330 -31.65 -4.63 -5.15
C GLN A 330 -31.94 -5.96 -4.44
N PHE A 331 -32.30 -7.00 -5.20
CA PHE A 331 -32.48 -8.34 -4.64
C PHE A 331 -31.16 -8.89 -4.09
N PHE A 332 -30.09 -8.85 -4.90
CA PHE A 332 -28.79 -9.34 -4.49
C PHE A 332 -28.11 -8.46 -3.43
N ASP A 333 -28.46 -7.20 -3.33
CA ASP A 333 -28.00 -6.33 -2.24
C ASP A 333 -28.42 -6.90 -0.87
N LYS A 334 -29.67 -7.34 -0.73
CA LYS A 334 -30.18 -7.89 0.52
C LYS A 334 -29.58 -9.25 0.89
N VAL A 335 -29.24 -10.08 -0.09
CA VAL A 335 -28.83 -11.47 0.16
C VAL A 335 -27.33 -11.74 0.06
N VAL A 336 -26.59 -10.89 -0.70
CA VAL A 336 -25.16 -11.05 -0.95
C VAL A 336 -24.36 -9.80 -0.58
N TYR A 337 -24.59 -8.66 -1.24
CA TYR A 337 -23.68 -7.50 -1.13
C TYR A 337 -23.68 -6.91 0.28
N ARG A 338 -24.80 -6.88 0.96
CA ARG A 338 -24.85 -6.48 2.37
C ARG A 338 -23.92 -7.32 3.24
N ARG A 339 -23.86 -8.65 3.02
CA ARG A 339 -22.97 -9.55 3.79
C ARG A 339 -21.50 -9.28 3.51
N VAL A 340 -21.15 -8.96 2.24
CA VAL A 340 -19.78 -8.55 1.88
C VAL A 340 -19.40 -7.26 2.62
N ARG A 341 -20.28 -6.25 2.62
CA ARG A 341 -20.05 -5.01 3.38
C ARG A 341 -19.98 -5.23 4.89
N GLU A 342 -20.83 -6.10 5.45
CA GLU A 342 -20.81 -6.46 6.87
C GLU A 342 -19.49 -7.12 7.27
N ALA A 343 -18.90 -7.97 6.42
CA ALA A 343 -17.58 -8.55 6.64
C ALA A 343 -16.47 -7.48 6.71
N MET A 344 -16.65 -6.33 6.06
CA MET A 344 -15.76 -5.18 6.10
C MET A 344 -16.16 -4.13 7.18
N GLY A 345 -16.99 -4.48 8.16
CA GLY A 345 -17.44 -3.58 9.24
C GLY A 345 -18.75 -2.84 8.99
N GLY A 346 -19.38 -3.01 7.82
CA GLY A 346 -20.75 -2.54 7.50
C GLY A 346 -20.90 -1.04 7.19
N ARG A 347 -19.86 -0.21 7.44
CA ARG A 347 -19.91 1.25 7.18
C ARG A 347 -19.10 1.68 5.96
N ILE A 348 -18.21 0.83 5.44
CA ILE A 348 -17.36 1.16 4.29
C ILE A 348 -18.24 1.44 3.05
N ARG A 349 -18.01 2.59 2.45
CA ARG A 349 -18.64 3.04 1.18
C ARG A 349 -17.60 3.32 0.11
N HIS A 350 -16.38 3.63 0.54
CA HIS A 350 -15.28 4.02 -0.31
C HIS A 350 -14.03 3.24 0.08
N ALA A 351 -13.19 2.97 -0.88
CA ALA A 351 -11.87 2.43 -0.66
C ALA A 351 -10.89 3.03 -1.67
N MET A 352 -9.62 3.06 -1.34
CA MET A 352 -8.55 3.39 -2.29
C MET A 352 -7.64 2.17 -2.44
N SER A 353 -7.26 1.88 -3.68
CA SER A 353 -6.36 0.78 -4.02
C SER A 353 -5.11 1.32 -4.70
N GLY A 354 -3.95 0.86 -4.27
CA GLY A 354 -2.67 1.27 -4.84
C GLY A 354 -1.56 0.28 -4.57
N GLY A 355 -0.37 0.60 -5.09
CA GLY A 355 0.81 -0.25 -4.92
C GLY A 355 0.98 -1.35 -5.96
N SER A 356 -0.11 -1.85 -6.56
CA SER A 356 -0.14 -2.74 -7.73
C SER A 356 -1.47 -2.57 -8.46
N GLY A 357 -1.59 -3.08 -9.69
CA GLY A 357 -2.83 -3.07 -10.45
C GLY A 357 -3.92 -3.94 -9.80
N MET A 358 -5.17 -3.56 -9.96
CA MET A 358 -6.33 -4.33 -9.56
C MET A 358 -7.11 -4.79 -10.80
N GLU A 359 -7.52 -6.05 -10.83
CA GLU A 359 -8.34 -6.57 -11.91
C GLU A 359 -9.64 -5.75 -12.05
N ARG A 360 -9.92 -5.27 -13.27
CA ARG A 360 -11.12 -4.46 -13.57
C ARG A 360 -12.41 -5.10 -13.06
N ARG A 361 -12.59 -6.43 -13.23
CA ARG A 361 -13.79 -7.14 -12.79
C ARG A 361 -13.97 -7.08 -11.28
N LEU A 362 -12.89 -7.15 -10.51
CA LEU A 362 -12.92 -7.03 -9.05
C LEU A 362 -13.37 -5.63 -8.62
N GLY A 363 -12.82 -4.58 -9.23
CA GLY A 363 -13.24 -3.20 -8.97
C GLY A 363 -14.72 -2.99 -9.27
N LEU A 364 -15.19 -3.46 -10.42
CA LEU A 364 -16.62 -3.41 -10.82
C LEU A 364 -17.52 -4.20 -9.85
N PHE A 365 -17.05 -5.35 -9.36
CA PHE A 365 -17.81 -6.10 -8.34
C PHE A 365 -18.00 -5.29 -7.06
N PHE A 366 -16.92 -4.68 -6.53
CA PHE A 366 -17.02 -3.88 -5.30
C PHE A 366 -17.90 -2.64 -5.50
N GLU A 367 -17.81 -1.97 -6.65
CA GLU A 367 -18.73 -0.88 -7.02
C GLU A 367 -20.19 -1.35 -6.98
N GLY A 368 -20.48 -2.45 -7.67
CA GLY A 368 -21.81 -3.05 -7.66
C GLY A 368 -22.23 -3.55 -6.28
N ALA A 369 -21.29 -3.93 -5.42
CA ALA A 369 -21.57 -4.28 -4.02
C ALA A 369 -21.72 -3.06 -3.09
N GLY A 370 -21.60 -1.83 -3.62
CA GLY A 370 -21.79 -0.58 -2.90
C GLY A 370 -20.55 -0.09 -2.16
N VAL A 371 -19.37 -0.49 -2.62
CA VAL A 371 -18.07 0.01 -2.16
C VAL A 371 -17.29 0.51 -3.39
N THR A 372 -17.24 1.83 -3.59
CA THR A 372 -16.45 2.40 -4.69
C THR A 372 -14.95 2.31 -4.38
N VAL A 373 -14.20 1.63 -5.25
CA VAL A 373 -12.75 1.49 -5.11
C VAL A 373 -12.05 2.42 -6.10
N TYR A 374 -11.32 3.40 -5.59
CA TYR A 374 -10.53 4.33 -6.38
C TYR A 374 -9.11 3.78 -6.52
N GLU A 375 -8.73 3.39 -7.73
CA GLU A 375 -7.35 3.02 -8.00
C GLU A 375 -6.50 4.28 -8.16
N GLY A 376 -5.26 4.21 -7.63
CA GLY A 376 -4.25 5.25 -7.78
C GLY A 376 -2.88 4.66 -8.09
N TYR A 377 -2.03 5.48 -8.70
CA TYR A 377 -0.66 5.14 -9.05
C TYR A 377 0.30 6.19 -8.50
N GLY A 378 1.45 5.70 -8.08
CA GLY A 378 2.58 6.50 -7.68
C GLY A 378 3.69 5.65 -7.06
N LEU A 379 4.72 6.33 -6.61
CA LEU A 379 5.95 5.74 -6.08
C LEU A 379 6.46 6.60 -4.92
N THR A 380 7.48 6.14 -4.23
CA THR A 380 8.07 6.90 -3.12
C THR A 380 8.60 8.24 -3.60
N GLU A 381 9.17 8.28 -4.80
CA GLU A 381 9.70 9.46 -5.47
C GLU A 381 8.61 10.48 -5.85
N SER A 382 7.34 10.08 -5.86
CA SER A 382 6.17 10.99 -6.02
C SER A 382 5.33 11.14 -4.74
N THR A 383 5.92 10.89 -3.57
CA THR A 383 5.31 11.01 -2.22
C THR A 383 4.05 10.18 -2.04
N ALA A 384 3.81 9.15 -2.78
CA ALA A 384 2.78 8.15 -2.90
C ALA A 384 1.92 8.30 -4.17
N ALA A 385 0.99 9.26 -4.28
CA ALA A 385 0.08 9.31 -5.43
C ALA A 385 0.48 10.38 -6.46
N ALA A 386 0.62 9.98 -7.72
CA ALA A 386 0.71 10.88 -8.87
C ALA A 386 -0.64 10.96 -9.60
N THR A 387 -1.38 9.85 -9.64
CA THR A 387 -2.73 9.79 -10.22
C THR A 387 -3.68 9.03 -9.30
N ALA A 388 -4.98 9.33 -9.39
CA ALA A 388 -6.03 8.56 -8.74
C ALA A 388 -7.36 8.72 -9.46
N ASN A 389 -8.23 7.70 -9.42
CA ASN A 389 -9.56 7.77 -9.97
C ASN A 389 -10.42 8.81 -9.23
N PRO A 390 -11.04 9.78 -9.93
CA PRO A 390 -11.87 10.79 -9.32
C PRO A 390 -13.23 10.24 -8.90
N PRO A 391 -13.82 10.73 -7.78
CA PRO A 391 -15.08 10.18 -7.25
C PRO A 391 -16.27 10.25 -8.19
N GLU A 392 -16.34 11.26 -9.06
CA GLU A 392 -17.47 11.48 -9.97
C GLU A 392 -17.39 10.69 -11.27
N ARG A 393 -16.19 10.23 -11.65
CA ARG A 393 -15.97 9.54 -12.93
C ARG A 393 -14.87 8.48 -12.79
N THR A 394 -15.12 7.48 -11.96
CA THR A 394 -14.18 6.34 -11.78
C THR A 394 -14.16 5.50 -13.06
N ARG A 395 -12.96 5.22 -13.60
CA ARG A 395 -12.73 4.33 -14.76
C ARG A 395 -11.95 3.12 -14.31
N TYR A 396 -12.65 2.01 -14.15
CA TYR A 396 -12.06 0.76 -13.69
C TYR A 396 -11.09 0.18 -14.72
N GLY A 397 -9.94 -0.33 -14.24
CA GLY A 397 -8.83 -0.81 -15.07
C GLY A 397 -7.89 0.30 -15.52
N THR A 398 -8.01 1.50 -14.95
CA THR A 398 -7.05 2.60 -15.07
C THR A 398 -6.63 3.08 -13.68
N VAL A 399 -5.49 3.73 -13.58
CA VAL A 399 -5.02 4.34 -12.33
C VAL A 399 -5.45 5.81 -12.19
N GLY A 400 -6.45 6.21 -12.96
CA GLY A 400 -7.13 7.50 -12.86
C GLY A 400 -6.44 8.65 -13.55
N LEU A 401 -6.80 9.85 -13.13
CA LEU A 401 -6.30 11.13 -13.62
C LEU A 401 -5.16 11.64 -12.74
N PRO A 402 -4.26 12.49 -13.25
CA PRO A 402 -3.30 13.22 -12.42
C PRO A 402 -4.03 13.93 -11.27
N ILE A 403 -3.49 13.81 -10.05
CA ILE A 403 -4.05 14.57 -8.93
C ILE A 403 -3.89 16.09 -9.17
N PRO A 404 -4.79 16.94 -8.66
CA PRO A 404 -4.69 18.38 -8.89
C PRO A 404 -3.31 18.94 -8.51
N GLY A 405 -2.69 19.69 -9.43
CA GLY A 405 -1.34 20.24 -9.27
C GLY A 405 -0.21 19.31 -9.75
N THR A 406 -0.55 18.10 -10.18
CA THR A 406 0.39 17.15 -10.81
C THR A 406 0.12 17.05 -12.31
N THR A 407 1.17 16.89 -13.09
CA THR A 407 1.10 16.65 -14.54
C THR A 407 1.76 15.33 -14.88
N VAL A 408 1.13 14.58 -15.77
CA VAL A 408 1.67 13.32 -16.32
C VAL A 408 1.93 13.50 -17.81
N HIS A 409 3.09 13.05 -18.26
CA HIS A 409 3.50 13.02 -19.66
C HIS A 409 3.97 11.59 -20.02
N ILE A 410 3.62 11.15 -21.22
CA ILE A 410 4.14 9.90 -21.78
C ILE A 410 5.24 10.25 -22.78
N ALA A 411 6.47 9.83 -22.46
CA ALA A 411 7.62 10.04 -23.33
C ALA A 411 7.54 9.18 -24.61
N GLU A 412 8.38 9.47 -25.59
CA GLU A 412 8.37 8.76 -26.89
C GLU A 412 8.58 7.23 -26.76
N ASP A 413 9.31 6.80 -25.75
CA ASP A 413 9.55 5.39 -25.45
C ASP A 413 8.46 4.74 -24.57
N GLY A 414 7.37 5.48 -24.30
CA GLY A 414 6.24 5.03 -23.49
C GLY A 414 6.43 5.19 -21.97
N GLU A 415 7.55 5.77 -21.52
CA GLU A 415 7.80 5.99 -20.10
C GLU A 415 6.89 7.09 -19.55
N VAL A 416 6.31 6.82 -18.38
CA VAL A 416 5.49 7.77 -17.62
C VAL A 416 6.41 8.76 -16.89
N TRP A 417 6.21 10.04 -17.16
CA TRP A 417 6.91 11.12 -16.47
C TRP A 417 5.93 11.94 -15.64
N VAL A 418 6.35 12.36 -14.45
CA VAL A 418 5.52 13.09 -13.49
C VAL A 418 6.17 14.40 -13.11
N HIS A 419 5.38 15.48 -13.04
CA HIS A 419 5.81 16.78 -12.55
C HIS A 419 4.78 17.34 -11.58
N GLY A 420 5.22 17.90 -10.45
CA GLY A 420 4.35 18.51 -9.43
C GLY A 420 5.04 18.61 -8.08
N ASP A 421 4.38 19.28 -7.13
CA ASP A 421 4.90 19.50 -5.78
C ASP A 421 4.91 18.21 -4.92
N ASN A 422 4.32 17.12 -5.40
CA ASN A 422 4.43 15.78 -4.84
C ASN A 422 5.75 15.08 -5.20
N VAL A 423 6.52 15.58 -6.17
CA VAL A 423 7.81 14.99 -6.55
C VAL A 423 8.84 15.26 -5.46
N PHE A 424 9.57 14.24 -5.04
CA PHE A 424 10.56 14.27 -3.97
C PHE A 424 11.73 15.24 -4.25
N ALA A 425 12.48 15.58 -3.18
CA ALA A 425 13.62 16.49 -3.32
C ALA A 425 14.85 15.81 -3.97
N GLY A 426 14.91 14.48 -3.99
CA GLY A 426 16.00 13.70 -4.56
C GLY A 426 16.41 12.53 -3.66
N TYR A 427 17.45 11.82 -4.07
CA TYR A 427 18.03 10.75 -3.26
C TYR A 427 19.09 11.28 -2.30
N LEU A 428 19.04 10.85 -1.05
CA LEU A 428 19.97 11.25 0.00
C LEU A 428 21.42 10.95 -0.40
N GLY A 429 22.27 11.98 -0.40
CA GLY A 429 23.69 11.83 -0.70
C GLY A 429 24.05 11.33 -2.11
N ASP A 430 23.09 11.14 -3.01
CA ASP A 430 23.32 10.60 -4.35
C ASP A 430 22.78 11.54 -5.46
N PRO A 431 23.51 12.64 -5.76
CA PRO A 431 23.11 13.58 -6.79
C PRO A 431 23.09 12.94 -8.20
N ARG A 432 23.98 11.97 -8.47
CA ARG A 432 24.00 11.28 -9.77
C ARG A 432 22.74 10.45 -10.00
N ALA A 433 22.30 9.72 -8.98
CA ALA A 433 21.04 8.97 -9.07
C ALA A 433 19.84 9.92 -9.17
N THR A 434 19.89 11.07 -8.50
CA THR A 434 18.85 12.10 -8.59
C THR A 434 18.74 12.66 -10.01
N GLU A 435 19.85 13.12 -10.60
CA GLU A 435 19.91 13.63 -11.97
C GLU A 435 19.49 12.60 -13.03
N ALA A 436 19.70 11.31 -12.74
CA ALA A 436 19.30 10.23 -13.65
C ALA A 436 17.78 10.10 -13.80
N VAL A 437 17.02 10.46 -12.75
CA VAL A 437 15.55 10.32 -12.72
C VAL A 437 14.81 11.66 -12.67
N LEU A 438 15.44 12.72 -12.18
CA LEU A 438 14.83 14.05 -12.02
C LEU A 438 15.49 15.03 -12.99
N ARG A 439 14.71 15.51 -13.98
CA ARG A 439 15.20 16.42 -15.04
C ARG A 439 14.25 17.59 -15.17
N GLU A 440 14.73 18.81 -14.92
CA GLU A 440 13.92 20.03 -15.03
C GLU A 440 12.58 19.96 -14.28
N GLY A 441 12.57 19.32 -13.10
CA GLY A 441 11.37 19.11 -12.28
C GLY A 441 10.50 17.90 -12.70
N TRP A 442 10.83 17.22 -13.79
CA TRP A 442 10.16 16.02 -14.23
C TRP A 442 10.81 14.76 -13.66
N LEU A 443 10.01 13.90 -13.06
CA LEU A 443 10.41 12.59 -12.57
C LEU A 443 10.17 11.53 -13.65
N ALA A 444 11.24 10.93 -14.16
CA ALA A 444 11.20 9.73 -15.00
C ALA A 444 10.96 8.50 -14.11
N THR A 445 9.75 7.93 -14.16
CA THR A 445 9.31 6.93 -13.18
C THR A 445 9.89 5.53 -13.41
N GLY A 446 10.36 5.26 -14.62
CA GLY A 446 10.73 3.91 -15.06
C GLY A 446 9.54 2.99 -15.33
N ASP A 447 8.31 3.47 -15.18
CA ASP A 447 7.09 2.75 -15.51
C ASP A 447 6.62 3.11 -16.91
N LEU A 448 6.02 2.16 -17.63
CA LEU A 448 5.44 2.35 -18.95
C LEU A 448 3.93 2.50 -18.84
N GLY A 449 3.35 3.37 -19.66
CA GLY A 449 1.92 3.60 -19.63
C GLY A 449 1.40 4.34 -20.84
N SER A 450 0.09 4.58 -20.84
CA SER A 450 -0.61 5.36 -21.87
C SER A 450 -1.72 6.19 -21.25
N LEU A 451 -1.98 7.34 -21.83
CA LEU A 451 -3.15 8.16 -21.52
C LEU A 451 -4.23 7.93 -22.57
N ASP A 452 -5.47 7.77 -22.14
CA ASP A 452 -6.61 7.74 -23.06
C ASP A 452 -7.07 9.16 -23.44
N GLU A 453 -8.11 9.26 -24.28
CA GLU A 453 -8.65 10.53 -24.78
C GLU A 453 -9.21 11.43 -23.67
N ASP A 454 -9.65 10.87 -22.55
CA ASP A 454 -10.11 11.58 -21.36
C ASP A 454 -8.98 11.89 -20.37
N GLY A 455 -7.73 11.45 -20.64
CA GLY A 455 -6.55 11.69 -19.82
C GLY A 455 -6.34 10.66 -18.68
N TYR A 456 -7.07 9.53 -18.67
CA TYR A 456 -6.85 8.48 -17.70
C TYR A 456 -5.60 7.68 -18.01
N LEU A 457 -4.76 7.49 -16.99
CA LEU A 457 -3.51 6.74 -17.10
C LEU A 457 -3.77 5.24 -16.93
N THR A 458 -3.19 4.45 -17.83
CA THR A 458 -3.06 3.01 -17.69
C THR A 458 -1.58 2.64 -17.62
N ILE A 459 -1.16 1.95 -16.56
CA ILE A 459 0.20 1.42 -16.44
C ILE A 459 0.25 0.06 -17.13
N THR A 460 1.25 -0.12 -18.01
CA THR A 460 1.40 -1.34 -18.82
C THR A 460 2.59 -2.20 -18.41
N GLY A 461 3.48 -1.67 -17.55
CA GLY A 461 4.62 -2.42 -17.03
C GLY A 461 5.75 -1.55 -16.53
N ARG A 462 6.91 -2.17 -16.26
CA ARG A 462 8.15 -1.49 -15.91
C ARG A 462 9.18 -1.61 -17.02
N LYS A 463 9.81 -0.51 -17.37
CA LYS A 463 10.83 -0.44 -18.43
C LYS A 463 11.97 -1.45 -18.22
N LYS A 464 12.42 -1.61 -16.98
CA LYS A 464 13.50 -2.54 -16.58
C LYS A 464 13.05 -4.00 -16.44
N GLU A 465 11.76 -4.26 -16.47
CA GLU A 465 11.17 -5.60 -16.35
C GLU A 465 10.67 -6.16 -17.68
N ILE A 466 10.78 -5.40 -18.75
CA ILE A 466 10.49 -5.89 -20.10
C ILE A 466 11.40 -7.07 -20.39
N LEU A 467 10.79 -8.20 -20.74
CA LEU A 467 11.49 -9.40 -21.18
C LEU A 467 11.72 -9.29 -22.69
N VAL A 468 12.95 -9.54 -23.13
CA VAL A 468 13.28 -9.61 -24.55
C VAL A 468 13.62 -11.06 -24.89
N THR A 469 12.76 -11.70 -25.67
CA THR A 469 13.02 -13.09 -26.12
C THR A 469 14.22 -13.16 -27.05
N SER A 470 14.82 -14.34 -27.21
CA SER A 470 15.92 -14.54 -28.16
C SER A 470 15.56 -14.21 -29.62
N GLY A 471 14.26 -14.19 -29.96
CA GLY A 471 13.73 -13.70 -31.23
C GLY A 471 13.57 -12.17 -31.31
N GLY A 472 14.00 -11.40 -30.29
CA GLY A 472 13.90 -9.93 -30.27
C GLY A 472 12.52 -9.39 -29.93
N LYS A 473 11.57 -10.21 -29.49
CA LYS A 473 10.24 -9.75 -29.08
C LYS A 473 10.27 -9.23 -27.66
N SER A 474 9.86 -7.98 -27.47
CA SER A 474 9.67 -7.37 -26.16
C SER A 474 8.30 -7.75 -25.59
N VAL A 475 8.27 -8.20 -24.33
CA VAL A 475 7.06 -8.64 -23.63
C VAL A 475 7.02 -8.00 -22.24
N SER A 476 5.90 -7.33 -21.92
CA SER A 476 5.62 -6.86 -20.56
C SER A 476 5.03 -8.02 -19.75
N PRO A 477 5.69 -8.49 -18.69
CA PRO A 477 5.20 -9.63 -17.92
C PRO A 477 3.99 -9.29 -17.05
N ALA A 478 3.86 -8.05 -16.58
CA ALA A 478 2.90 -7.64 -15.57
C ALA A 478 1.44 -7.98 -15.93
N GLY A 479 1.02 -7.69 -17.16
CA GLY A 479 -0.36 -7.95 -17.60
C GLY A 479 -0.69 -9.45 -17.70
N LEU A 480 0.29 -10.30 -18.02
CA LEU A 480 0.10 -11.76 -18.03
C LEU A 480 0.05 -12.31 -16.60
N GLU A 481 0.96 -11.84 -15.73
CA GLU A 481 1.05 -12.24 -14.32
C GLU A 481 -0.24 -11.92 -13.55
N GLU A 482 -0.78 -10.73 -13.75
CA GLU A 482 -2.03 -10.29 -13.14
C GLU A 482 -3.22 -11.17 -13.56
N ARG A 483 -3.33 -11.48 -14.86
CA ARG A 483 -4.40 -12.32 -15.38
C ARG A 483 -4.33 -13.77 -14.91
N VAL A 484 -3.13 -14.34 -14.79
CA VAL A 484 -2.96 -15.69 -14.22
C VAL A 484 -3.30 -15.68 -12.74
N ARG A 485 -2.89 -14.65 -12.02
CA ARG A 485 -3.17 -14.48 -10.59
C ARG A 485 -4.66 -14.25 -10.28
N ALA A 486 -5.44 -13.79 -11.24
CA ALA A 486 -6.90 -13.67 -11.08
C ALA A 486 -7.62 -15.03 -10.88
N HIS A 487 -6.93 -16.15 -11.10
CA HIS A 487 -7.49 -17.47 -10.84
C HIS A 487 -7.44 -17.81 -9.33
N PRO A 488 -8.56 -18.25 -8.70
CA PRO A 488 -8.66 -18.45 -7.25
C PRO A 488 -7.63 -19.37 -6.61
N LEU A 489 -7.10 -20.34 -7.37
CA LEU A 489 -6.09 -21.28 -6.88
C LEU A 489 -4.65 -20.75 -6.99
N VAL A 490 -4.44 -19.60 -7.63
CA VAL A 490 -3.12 -18.99 -7.82
C VAL A 490 -2.82 -17.99 -6.73
N ALA A 491 -1.70 -18.16 -6.02
CA ALA A 491 -1.21 -17.16 -5.07
C ALA A 491 -0.36 -16.10 -5.78
N GLN A 492 0.63 -16.56 -6.57
CA GLN A 492 1.56 -15.69 -7.28
C GLN A 492 1.91 -16.29 -8.64
N CYS A 493 2.25 -15.43 -9.59
CA CYS A 493 2.76 -15.81 -10.90
C CYS A 493 3.92 -14.90 -11.25
N ILE A 494 5.01 -15.47 -11.74
CA ILE A 494 6.13 -14.74 -12.34
C ILE A 494 6.37 -15.26 -13.75
N VAL A 495 6.34 -14.36 -14.71
CA VAL A 495 6.62 -14.64 -16.12
C VAL A 495 8.11 -14.48 -16.37
N VAL A 496 8.71 -15.47 -17.01
CA VAL A 496 10.15 -15.55 -17.34
C VAL A 496 10.34 -15.76 -18.83
N GLY A 497 11.50 -15.38 -19.37
CA GLY A 497 11.74 -15.56 -20.82
C GLY A 497 12.77 -14.59 -21.40
N ASN A 498 13.49 -13.84 -20.58
CA ASN A 498 14.57 -12.97 -21.08
C ASN A 498 15.66 -13.81 -21.72
N ASP A 499 16.07 -13.46 -22.96
CA ASP A 499 17.04 -14.20 -23.79
C ASP A 499 16.66 -15.68 -24.06
N ARG A 500 15.39 -16.05 -23.88
CA ARG A 500 14.86 -17.41 -24.11
C ARG A 500 13.99 -17.46 -25.36
N PRO A 501 13.78 -18.67 -25.94
CA PRO A 501 13.04 -18.82 -27.21
C PRO A 501 11.55 -18.46 -27.10
N TYR A 502 10.99 -18.51 -25.91
CA TYR A 502 9.58 -18.20 -25.63
C TYR A 502 9.36 -17.78 -24.19
N ILE A 503 8.17 -17.30 -23.91
CA ILE A 503 7.72 -16.89 -22.57
C ILE A 503 7.18 -18.10 -21.80
N ALA A 504 7.60 -18.24 -20.55
CA ALA A 504 7.16 -19.27 -19.62
C ALA A 504 6.76 -18.65 -18.28
N ALA A 505 6.19 -19.41 -17.34
CA ALA A 505 5.81 -18.92 -16.02
C ALA A 505 6.14 -19.91 -14.90
N LEU A 506 6.47 -19.36 -13.73
CA LEU A 506 6.44 -20.05 -12.44
C LEU A 506 5.19 -19.59 -11.68
N VAL A 507 4.44 -20.54 -11.15
CA VAL A 507 3.16 -20.29 -10.48
C VAL A 507 3.21 -20.91 -9.09
N THR A 508 2.83 -20.16 -8.07
CA THR A 508 2.58 -20.67 -6.73
C THR A 508 1.08 -20.70 -6.46
N VAL A 509 0.64 -21.62 -5.61
CA VAL A 509 -0.78 -21.80 -5.33
C VAL A 509 -1.18 -21.26 -3.97
N ASP A 510 -2.41 -20.79 -3.85
CA ASP A 510 -3.01 -20.41 -2.57
C ASP A 510 -3.41 -21.69 -1.82
N GLN A 511 -2.66 -22.01 -0.77
CA GLN A 511 -2.82 -23.26 -0.04
C GLN A 511 -4.23 -23.42 0.56
N GLU A 512 -4.78 -22.36 1.14
CA GLU A 512 -6.14 -22.40 1.72
C GLU A 512 -7.19 -22.64 0.63
N ALA A 513 -7.03 -22.00 -0.52
CA ALA A 513 -7.95 -22.20 -1.65
C ALA A 513 -7.84 -23.59 -2.26
N VAL A 514 -6.63 -24.14 -2.36
CA VAL A 514 -6.40 -25.50 -2.87
C VAL A 514 -6.93 -26.56 -1.88
N GLU A 515 -6.71 -26.39 -0.57
CA GLU A 515 -7.28 -27.28 0.45
C GLU A 515 -8.81 -27.31 0.38
N HIS A 516 -9.43 -26.14 0.26
CA HIS A 516 -10.87 -26.03 0.07
C HIS A 516 -11.34 -26.71 -1.24
N TRP A 517 -10.64 -26.44 -2.34
CA TRP A 517 -10.94 -27.03 -3.65
C TRP A 517 -10.84 -28.56 -3.66
N LEU A 518 -9.82 -29.14 -2.98
CA LEU A 518 -9.70 -30.60 -2.79
C LEU A 518 -10.85 -31.14 -1.95
N ALA A 519 -11.20 -30.46 -0.84
CA ALA A 519 -12.30 -30.88 0.03
C ALA A 519 -13.65 -30.90 -0.71
N MET A 520 -13.91 -29.96 -1.60
CA MET A 520 -15.13 -29.94 -2.43
C MET A 520 -15.20 -31.12 -3.41
N GLN A 521 -14.06 -31.70 -3.77
CA GLN A 521 -13.96 -32.90 -4.59
C GLN A 521 -13.93 -34.20 -3.76
N ALA A 522 -14.19 -34.10 -2.44
CA ALA A 522 -14.06 -35.20 -1.48
C ALA A 522 -12.65 -35.85 -1.47
N ARG A 523 -11.62 -35.07 -1.77
CA ARG A 523 -10.21 -35.46 -1.75
C ARG A 523 -9.55 -35.01 -0.43
N THR A 524 -8.57 -35.79 0.02
CA THR A 524 -7.77 -35.43 1.20
C THR A 524 -6.74 -34.34 0.85
N PRO A 525 -6.36 -33.48 1.82
CA PRO A 525 -5.26 -32.54 1.63
C PRO A 525 -3.98 -33.25 1.17
N LEU A 526 -3.30 -32.67 0.19
CA LEU A 526 -2.04 -33.15 -0.36
C LEU A 526 -0.87 -32.36 0.21
N LYS A 527 0.30 -32.98 0.30
CA LYS A 527 1.53 -32.25 0.63
C LYS A 527 1.94 -31.36 -0.54
N PRO A 528 2.68 -30.25 -0.30
CA PRO A 528 3.13 -29.34 -1.36
C PRO A 528 3.83 -30.06 -2.52
N GLU A 529 4.68 -31.05 -2.24
CA GLU A 529 5.41 -31.82 -3.25
C GLU A 529 4.50 -32.76 -4.08
N GLU A 530 3.35 -33.14 -3.53
CA GLU A 530 2.32 -33.94 -4.21
C GLU A 530 1.42 -33.03 -5.06
N LEU A 531 1.08 -31.83 -4.53
CA LEU A 531 0.26 -30.82 -5.23
C LEU A 531 0.86 -30.41 -6.59
N VAL A 532 2.18 -30.19 -6.65
CA VAL A 532 2.84 -29.78 -7.90
C VAL A 532 2.76 -30.84 -9.01
N ARG A 533 2.36 -32.06 -8.69
CA ARG A 533 2.20 -33.17 -9.63
C ARG A 533 0.75 -33.58 -9.83
N ASP A 534 -0.17 -32.86 -9.19
CA ASP A 534 -1.60 -33.19 -9.30
C ASP A 534 -2.14 -32.77 -10.68
N PRO A 535 -2.67 -33.72 -11.49
CA PRO A 535 -3.09 -33.45 -12.86
C PRO A 535 -4.34 -32.56 -12.93
N ASP A 536 -5.20 -32.58 -11.91
CA ASP A 536 -6.40 -31.77 -11.90
C ASP A 536 -6.03 -30.32 -11.57
N LEU A 537 -5.11 -30.11 -10.60
CA LEU A 537 -4.55 -28.79 -10.32
C LEU A 537 -3.80 -28.22 -11.53
N GLU A 538 -2.97 -29.02 -12.19
CA GLU A 538 -2.29 -28.59 -13.42
C GLU A 538 -3.30 -28.15 -14.49
N THR A 539 -4.41 -28.87 -14.64
CA THR A 539 -5.48 -28.52 -15.57
C THR A 539 -6.12 -27.19 -15.24
N GLU A 540 -6.41 -26.91 -13.98
CA GLU A 540 -6.98 -25.63 -13.56
C GLU A 540 -6.00 -24.45 -13.80
N ILE A 541 -4.73 -24.61 -13.43
CA ILE A 541 -3.72 -23.58 -13.69
C ILE A 541 -3.52 -23.37 -15.20
N ARG A 542 -3.57 -24.43 -16.01
CA ARG A 542 -3.51 -24.32 -17.45
C ARG A 542 -4.68 -23.53 -18.03
N ARG A 543 -5.88 -23.64 -17.47
CA ARG A 543 -7.04 -22.81 -17.85
C ARG A 543 -6.77 -21.33 -17.56
N ALA A 544 -6.18 -21.01 -16.41
CA ALA A 544 -5.79 -19.65 -16.07
C ALA A 544 -4.77 -19.07 -17.07
N VAL A 545 -3.74 -19.86 -17.43
CA VAL A 545 -2.72 -19.46 -18.42
C VAL A 545 -3.35 -19.26 -19.81
N VAL A 546 -4.22 -20.15 -20.24
CA VAL A 546 -4.92 -20.03 -21.53
C VAL A 546 -5.78 -18.77 -21.56
N ALA A 547 -6.51 -18.48 -20.47
CA ALA A 547 -7.32 -17.28 -20.36
C ALA A 547 -6.45 -16.01 -20.40
N ALA A 548 -5.32 -15.99 -19.69
CA ALA A 548 -4.37 -14.88 -19.74
C ALA A 548 -3.81 -14.63 -21.15
N ASN A 549 -3.49 -15.69 -21.87
CA ASN A 549 -2.94 -15.63 -23.22
C ASN A 549 -3.90 -15.04 -24.27
N THR A 550 -5.21 -14.98 -23.99
CA THR A 550 -6.18 -14.36 -24.92
C THR A 550 -5.96 -12.85 -25.10
N ALA A 551 -5.23 -12.22 -24.20
CA ALA A 551 -5.00 -10.78 -24.19
C ALA A 551 -3.74 -10.35 -24.96
N VAL A 552 -2.92 -11.29 -25.42
CA VAL A 552 -1.63 -11.01 -26.02
C VAL A 552 -1.46 -11.77 -27.35
N SER A 553 -0.46 -11.38 -28.13
CA SER A 553 -0.13 -12.10 -29.36
C SER A 553 0.48 -13.48 -29.05
N GLN A 554 0.48 -14.38 -30.04
CA GLN A 554 1.06 -15.70 -29.90
C GLN A 554 2.55 -15.68 -29.52
N ALA A 555 3.29 -14.67 -29.94
CA ALA A 555 4.70 -14.50 -29.60
C ALA A 555 4.94 -14.04 -28.15
N GLU A 556 3.94 -13.42 -27.54
CA GLU A 556 3.96 -12.92 -26.15
C GLU A 556 3.35 -13.91 -25.18
N SER A 557 2.67 -14.96 -25.68
CA SER A 557 1.92 -15.89 -24.84
C SER A 557 2.83 -16.83 -24.03
N ILE A 558 2.39 -17.15 -22.80
CA ILE A 558 3.03 -18.17 -21.95
C ILE A 558 2.88 -19.54 -22.62
N ARG A 559 3.98 -20.14 -23.00
CA ARG A 559 4.00 -21.46 -23.71
C ARG A 559 3.96 -22.62 -22.75
N THR A 560 4.60 -22.48 -21.62
CA THR A 560 4.69 -23.51 -20.59
C THR A 560 4.76 -22.84 -19.21
N PHE A 561 4.41 -23.60 -18.18
CA PHE A 561 4.50 -23.13 -16.82
C PHE A 561 4.91 -24.26 -15.89
N ARG A 562 5.34 -23.90 -14.68
CA ARG A 562 5.63 -24.84 -13.60
C ARG A 562 4.95 -24.37 -12.32
N ILE A 563 4.24 -25.27 -11.65
CA ILE A 563 3.72 -25.07 -10.30
C ILE A 563 4.86 -25.31 -9.32
N LEU A 564 5.05 -24.40 -8.37
CA LEU A 564 6.05 -24.49 -7.31
C LEU A 564 5.41 -24.98 -6.02
N ALA A 565 6.15 -25.78 -5.24
CA ALA A 565 5.67 -26.40 -4.01
C ALA A 565 5.42 -25.38 -2.89
N HIS A 566 6.19 -24.30 -2.87
CA HIS A 566 6.12 -23.28 -1.81
C HIS A 566 5.79 -21.92 -2.37
N PRO A 567 4.99 -21.10 -1.65
CA PRO A 567 4.72 -19.73 -2.04
C PRO A 567 5.99 -18.87 -1.95
N PHE A 568 6.04 -17.80 -2.73
CA PHE A 568 7.06 -16.78 -2.52
C PHE A 568 6.78 -16.06 -1.20
N SER A 569 7.81 -15.82 -0.42
CA SER A 569 7.69 -15.18 0.88
C SER A 569 8.72 -14.07 1.08
N GLU A 570 8.40 -13.18 2.01
CA GLU A 570 9.31 -12.14 2.46
C GLU A 570 10.49 -12.75 3.26
N GLU A 571 10.21 -13.75 4.08
CA GLU A 571 11.19 -14.47 4.89
C GLU A 571 12.33 -15.06 4.02
N HIS A 572 12.00 -15.60 2.84
CA HIS A 572 12.97 -16.10 1.88
C HIS A 572 13.55 -15.01 0.96
N GLY A 573 13.21 -13.75 1.21
CA GLY A 573 13.70 -12.63 0.42
C GLY A 573 13.12 -12.53 -1.00
N LEU A 574 12.03 -13.23 -1.30
CA LEU A 574 11.41 -13.31 -2.63
C LEU A 574 10.31 -12.26 -2.84
N LEU A 575 9.75 -11.75 -1.75
CA LEU A 575 8.80 -10.62 -1.76
C LEU A 575 9.41 -9.41 -1.06
N THR A 576 8.88 -8.24 -1.38
CA THR A 576 9.08 -7.04 -0.56
C THR A 576 8.10 -7.08 0.63
N PRO A 577 8.32 -6.28 1.70
CA PRO A 577 7.35 -6.15 2.79
C PRO A 577 5.97 -5.63 2.35
N SER A 578 5.88 -5.00 1.19
CA SER A 578 4.63 -4.61 0.53
C SER A 578 4.06 -5.69 -0.39
N LEU A 579 4.53 -6.94 -0.26
CA LEU A 579 4.11 -8.14 -1.00
C LEU A 579 4.37 -8.08 -2.52
N LYS A 580 5.30 -7.23 -2.99
CA LYS A 580 5.71 -7.18 -4.41
C LYS A 580 6.78 -8.23 -4.69
N LEU A 581 6.71 -8.87 -5.87
CA LEU A 581 7.70 -9.85 -6.32
C LEU A 581 9.08 -9.22 -6.53
N LYS A 582 10.11 -9.81 -5.96
CA LYS A 582 11.51 -9.50 -6.26
C LYS A 582 11.99 -10.38 -7.41
N ARG A 583 11.65 -10.01 -8.66
CA ARG A 583 11.84 -10.81 -9.88
C ARG A 583 13.21 -11.46 -9.96
N ARG A 584 14.30 -10.68 -9.83
CA ARG A 584 15.68 -11.23 -9.91
C ARG A 584 15.99 -12.22 -8.80
N ALA A 585 15.50 -11.99 -7.59
CA ALA A 585 15.72 -12.92 -6.48
C ALA A 585 15.00 -14.25 -6.75
N ILE A 586 13.78 -14.20 -7.27
CA ILE A 586 13.01 -15.39 -7.64
C ILE A 586 13.69 -16.13 -8.79
N GLU A 587 14.08 -15.45 -9.87
CA GLU A 587 14.79 -16.07 -11.01
C GLU A 587 16.10 -16.72 -10.58
N THR A 588 16.81 -16.13 -9.63
CA THR A 588 18.05 -16.71 -9.08
C THR A 588 17.76 -17.93 -8.19
N ALA A 589 16.78 -17.81 -7.28
CA ALA A 589 16.43 -18.89 -6.36
C ALA A 589 15.86 -20.13 -7.09
N TYR A 590 15.14 -19.92 -8.19
CA TYR A 590 14.49 -20.96 -9.00
C TYR A 590 15.13 -21.15 -10.38
N ALA A 591 16.44 -20.87 -10.50
CA ALA A 591 17.13 -20.96 -11.78
C ALA A 591 17.04 -22.37 -12.43
N ALA A 592 17.08 -23.41 -11.61
CA ALA A 592 16.96 -24.80 -12.09
C ALA A 592 15.56 -25.11 -12.66
N GLU A 593 14.51 -24.60 -12.00
CA GLU A 593 13.12 -24.71 -12.43
C GLU A 593 12.87 -23.91 -13.71
N VAL A 594 13.43 -22.70 -13.79
CA VAL A 594 13.38 -21.87 -15.00
C VAL A 594 14.08 -22.59 -16.16
N ASP A 595 15.29 -23.10 -15.98
CA ASP A 595 16.01 -23.81 -17.04
C ASP A 595 15.28 -25.07 -17.50
N ALA A 596 14.59 -25.76 -16.61
CA ALA A 596 13.82 -26.95 -16.95
C ALA A 596 12.58 -26.66 -17.81
N LEU A 597 12.07 -25.41 -17.83
CA LEU A 597 10.96 -25.01 -18.71
C LEU A 597 11.36 -24.91 -20.18
N TYR A 598 12.67 -24.88 -20.50
CA TYR A 598 13.19 -24.68 -21.85
C TYR A 598 13.92 -25.94 -22.39
N ARG A 599 13.91 -27.03 -21.66
CA ARG A 599 14.41 -28.36 -22.07
C ARG A 599 13.26 -29.17 -22.66
#